data_91e20458bb95f3f0faf5b1542c138962
#
_entry.id   91e20458bb95f3f0faf5b1542c138962
#
_cell.length_a   1.000
_cell.length_b   1.000
_cell.length_c   1.000
_cell.angle_alpha   90.00
_cell.angle_beta   90.00
_cell.angle_gamma   90.00
#
_symmetry.space_group_name_H-M   'P 1'
#
loop_
_entity.id
_entity.type
_entity.pdbx_description
1 polymer ?
#
loop_
_entity_poly.entity_id
_entity_poly.type
_entity_poly.pdbx_seq_one_letter_code
_entity_poly.pdbx_strand_id
1 'polypeptide(L)'
;MPHDTPIACRRPRLEDGAAIHRLVQRTGVLDVNSCYLYLLLCREFADTCVVAEQAGRLCGFVTGFEPPQRPGAIFLWQVGVDPEAQGQGLGKQLVRAFLDTPGGRRAEALETTISPSNAASQA
;
A
#
# COMPACT_ATOMS: atom_id res chain seq x y z
N MET A 1 19.37 -6.19 13.83
CA MET A 1 18.55 -7.08 13.01
C MET A 1 17.28 -6.38 12.57
N PRO A 2 16.90 -6.49 11.30
CA PRO A 2 15.73 -5.78 10.81
C PRO A 2 14.46 -6.12 11.56
N HIS A 3 14.28 -7.37 12.02
CA HIS A 3 13.07 -7.78 12.72
C HIS A 3 12.92 -7.16 14.11
N ASP A 4 14.00 -6.64 14.67
CA ASP A 4 13.96 -5.98 15.98
C ASP A 4 13.60 -4.50 15.85
N THR A 5 13.67 -3.94 14.65
CA THR A 5 13.36 -2.54 14.41
C THR A 5 11.86 -2.39 14.23
N PRO A 6 11.22 -1.41 14.89
CA PRO A 6 9.79 -1.18 14.69
C PRO A 6 9.48 -0.82 13.24
N ILE A 7 8.31 -1.27 12.78
CA ILE A 7 7.78 -0.91 11.49
C ILE A 7 6.95 0.36 11.66
N ALA A 8 7.25 1.38 10.86
CA ALA A 8 6.53 2.64 10.88
C ALA A 8 5.76 2.83 9.58
N CYS A 9 4.46 3.06 9.69
CA CYS A 9 3.63 3.40 8.56
C CYS A 9 3.54 4.92 8.45
N ARG A 10 3.64 5.44 7.23
CA ARG A 10 3.59 6.87 7.00
C ARG A 10 3.00 7.19 5.63
N ARG A 11 2.68 8.47 5.44
CA ARG A 11 2.25 9.00 4.15
C ARG A 11 3.42 8.89 3.16
N PRO A 12 3.19 8.48 1.92
CA PRO A 12 4.27 8.40 0.93
C PRO A 12 4.72 9.76 0.47
N ARG A 13 5.97 9.83 0.04
CA ARG A 13 6.56 10.96 -0.65
C ARG A 13 6.81 10.56 -2.10
N LEU A 14 7.03 11.53 -2.98
CA LEU A 14 7.25 11.25 -4.40
C LEU A 14 8.31 10.18 -4.63
N GLU A 15 9.43 10.29 -3.93
CA GLU A 15 10.54 9.36 -4.11
C GLU A 15 10.21 7.92 -3.71
N ASP A 16 9.15 7.72 -2.93
CA ASP A 16 8.74 6.36 -2.55
C ASP A 16 8.16 5.58 -3.72
N GLY A 17 7.72 6.29 -4.78
CA GLY A 17 7.16 5.61 -5.95
C GLY A 17 8.10 4.63 -6.60
N ALA A 18 9.38 4.98 -6.73
CA ALA A 18 10.37 4.07 -7.30
C ALA A 18 10.60 2.85 -6.39
N ALA A 19 10.60 3.06 -5.07
CA ALA A 19 10.76 1.95 -4.12
C ALA A 19 9.55 1.01 -4.16
N ILE A 20 8.34 1.56 -4.30
CA ILE A 20 7.13 0.73 -4.44
C ILE A 20 7.23 -0.10 -5.72
N HIS A 21 7.62 0.51 -6.82
CA HIS A 21 7.76 -0.20 -8.09
C HIS A 21 8.72 -1.39 -7.96
N ARG A 22 9.86 -1.19 -7.30
CA ARG A 22 10.83 -2.27 -7.07
C ARG A 22 10.24 -3.35 -6.17
N LEU A 23 9.49 -2.96 -5.15
CA LEU A 23 8.87 -3.92 -4.24
C LEU A 23 7.84 -4.77 -4.96
N VAL A 24 7.01 -4.16 -5.82
CA VAL A 24 6.01 -4.90 -6.61
C VAL A 24 6.70 -5.96 -7.46
N GLN A 25 7.83 -5.61 -8.08
CA GLN A 25 8.60 -6.57 -8.87
C GLN A 25 9.11 -7.73 -8.02
N ARG A 26 9.54 -7.44 -6.79
CA ARG A 26 10.07 -8.48 -5.90
C ARG A 26 8.99 -9.42 -5.38
N THR A 27 7.75 -8.96 -5.22
CA THR A 27 6.69 -9.83 -4.71
C THR A 27 6.35 -10.96 -5.66
N GLY A 28 6.44 -10.72 -6.96
CA GLY A 28 6.14 -11.73 -7.97
C GLY A 28 4.68 -12.11 -8.09
N VAL A 29 3.80 -11.54 -7.26
CA VAL A 29 2.37 -11.90 -7.26
C VAL A 29 1.46 -10.71 -7.57
N LEU A 30 1.99 -9.50 -7.59
CA LEU A 30 1.22 -8.31 -7.93
C LEU A 30 1.48 -7.92 -9.39
N ASP A 31 0.46 -7.34 -10.03
CA ASP A 31 0.62 -6.81 -11.37
C ASP A 31 1.60 -5.65 -11.32
N VAL A 32 2.61 -5.71 -12.19
CA VAL A 32 3.62 -4.65 -12.27
C VAL A 32 3.13 -3.57 -13.22
N ASN A 33 3.05 -2.35 -12.70
CA ASN A 33 2.70 -1.18 -13.51
C ASN A 33 3.95 -0.34 -13.75
N SER A 34 3.84 0.72 -14.53
CA SER A 34 4.98 1.59 -14.79
C SER A 34 5.42 2.29 -13.51
N CYS A 35 6.70 2.58 -13.41
CA CYS A 35 7.22 3.37 -12.29
C CYS A 35 6.51 4.73 -12.21
N TYR A 36 6.18 5.30 -13.36
CA TYR A 36 5.49 6.59 -13.42
C TYR A 36 4.16 6.55 -12.67
N LEU A 37 3.41 5.46 -12.78
CA LEU A 37 2.13 5.34 -12.07
C LEU A 37 2.32 5.41 -10.57
N TYR A 38 3.34 4.73 -10.04
CA TYR A 38 3.60 4.76 -8.60
C TYR A 38 4.07 6.13 -8.14
N LEU A 39 4.86 6.82 -8.96
CA LEU A 39 5.25 8.21 -8.68
C LEU A 39 4.04 9.12 -8.63
N LEU A 40 3.12 8.94 -9.58
CA LEU A 40 1.89 9.72 -9.65
C LEU A 40 1.04 9.51 -8.39
N LEU A 41 0.87 8.26 -7.97
CA LEU A 41 0.10 7.94 -6.78
C LEU A 41 0.71 8.58 -5.54
N CYS A 42 2.02 8.53 -5.40
CA CYS A 42 2.70 9.11 -4.23
C CYS A 42 2.64 10.63 -4.22
N ARG A 43 2.57 11.26 -5.38
CA ARG A 43 2.51 12.71 -5.46
C ARG A 43 1.09 13.25 -5.37
N GLU A 44 0.16 12.65 -6.12
CA GLU A 44 -1.20 13.21 -6.26
C GLU A 44 -2.22 12.56 -5.33
N PHE A 45 -1.97 11.33 -4.90
CA PHE A 45 -2.93 10.56 -4.11
C PHE A 45 -2.37 10.11 -2.76
N ALA A 46 -1.43 10.88 -2.23
CA ALA A 46 -0.76 10.51 -0.98
C ALA A 46 -1.71 10.42 0.22
N ASP A 47 -2.87 11.11 0.18
CA ASP A 47 -3.86 11.05 1.25
C ASP A 47 -4.62 9.73 1.32
N THR A 48 -4.43 8.86 0.33
CA THR A 48 -5.06 7.56 0.27
C THR A 48 -4.04 6.46 0.01
N CYS A 49 -2.78 6.70 0.38
CA CYS A 49 -1.70 5.71 0.25
C CYS A 49 -0.90 5.67 1.53
N VAL A 50 -0.28 4.53 1.78
CA VAL A 50 0.57 4.31 2.97
C VAL A 50 1.81 3.55 2.54
N VAL A 51 2.95 3.92 3.09
CA VAL A 51 4.17 3.12 2.99
C VAL A 51 4.62 2.72 4.38
N ALA A 52 5.25 1.58 4.48
CA ALA A 52 5.82 1.08 5.73
C ALA A 52 7.31 0.97 5.57
N GLU A 53 8.05 1.46 6.56
CA GLU A 53 9.52 1.31 6.58
C GLU A 53 9.97 0.60 7.84
N GLN A 54 11.07 -0.10 7.68
CA GLN A 54 11.75 -0.77 8.78
C GLN A 54 13.24 -0.62 8.53
N ALA A 55 13.95 -0.08 9.51
CA ALA A 55 15.41 0.16 9.40
C ALA A 55 15.78 0.99 8.16
N GLY A 56 14.97 2.00 7.82
CA GLY A 56 15.24 2.90 6.71
C GLY A 56 14.91 2.32 5.34
N ARG A 57 14.33 1.12 5.27
CA ARG A 57 13.93 0.48 4.02
C ARG A 57 12.42 0.37 3.92
N LEU A 58 11.90 0.61 2.73
CA LEU A 58 10.48 0.40 2.47
C LEU A 58 10.21 -1.10 2.44
N CYS A 59 9.32 -1.56 3.31
CA CYS A 59 9.01 -2.99 3.45
C CYS A 59 7.57 -3.32 3.10
N GLY A 60 6.73 -2.31 2.85
CA GLY A 60 5.35 -2.56 2.47
C GLY A 60 4.68 -1.28 2.01
N PHE A 61 3.52 -1.44 1.39
CA PHE A 61 2.74 -0.30 0.92
C PHE A 61 1.29 -0.68 0.72
N VAL A 62 0.43 0.34 0.72
CA VAL A 62 -0.96 0.26 0.25
C VAL A 62 -1.19 1.45 -0.65
N THR A 63 -1.76 1.21 -1.82
CA THR A 63 -2.20 2.28 -2.71
C THR A 63 -3.70 2.21 -2.90
N GLY A 64 -4.32 3.39 -2.94
CA GLY A 64 -5.75 3.50 -3.14
C GLY A 64 -6.12 4.91 -3.55
N PHE A 65 -7.41 5.12 -3.77
CA PHE A 65 -7.92 6.44 -4.16
C PHE A 65 -9.41 6.53 -3.88
N GLU A 66 -9.92 7.75 -3.90
CA GLU A 66 -11.36 7.99 -3.77
C GLU A 66 -11.95 8.06 -5.17
N PRO A 67 -12.80 7.07 -5.59
CA PRO A 67 -13.37 7.09 -6.94
C PRO A 67 -14.28 8.31 -7.11
N PRO A 68 -14.05 9.16 -8.13
CA PRO A 68 -14.85 10.37 -8.29
C PRO A 68 -16.33 10.10 -8.53
N GLN A 69 -16.64 8.94 -9.12
CA GLN A 69 -18.02 8.60 -9.48
C GLN A 69 -18.76 7.85 -8.39
N ARG A 70 -18.10 7.56 -7.29
CA ARG A 70 -18.72 6.88 -6.14
C ARG A 70 -18.36 7.63 -4.86
N PRO A 71 -18.97 8.78 -4.61
CA PRO A 71 -18.67 9.56 -3.40
C PRO A 71 -18.90 8.73 -2.15
N GLY A 72 -18.05 8.90 -1.16
CA GLY A 72 -18.13 8.14 0.07
C GLY A 72 -17.42 6.81 0.05
N ALA A 73 -16.87 6.39 -1.09
CA ALA A 73 -16.10 5.17 -1.19
C ALA A 73 -14.61 5.45 -1.21
N ILE A 74 -13.81 4.50 -0.71
CA ILE A 74 -12.38 4.49 -0.93
C ILE A 74 -12.03 3.15 -1.58
N PHE A 75 -11.22 3.19 -2.63
CA PHE A 75 -10.83 2.00 -3.37
C PHE A 75 -9.41 1.61 -2.99
N LEU A 76 -9.24 0.40 -2.46
CA LEU A 76 -7.94 -0.18 -2.19
C LEU A 76 -7.48 -0.91 -3.45
N TRP A 77 -6.39 -0.45 -4.04
CA TRP A 77 -5.92 -1.01 -5.30
C TRP A 77 -4.89 -2.10 -5.12
N GLN A 78 -3.79 -1.82 -4.42
CA GLN A 78 -2.75 -2.80 -4.18
C GLN A 78 -2.25 -2.73 -2.75
N VAL A 79 -1.97 -3.90 -2.18
CA VAL A 79 -1.24 -4.05 -0.91
C VAL A 79 -0.05 -4.95 -1.21
N GLY A 80 1.14 -4.50 -0.86
CA GLY A 80 2.34 -5.29 -1.06
C GLY A 80 3.19 -5.33 0.20
N VAL A 81 3.75 -6.49 0.48
CA VAL A 81 4.67 -6.70 1.60
C VAL A 81 5.93 -7.34 1.05
N ASP A 82 7.08 -6.77 1.38
CA ASP A 82 8.36 -7.34 0.97
C ASP A 82 8.42 -8.79 1.48
N PRO A 83 8.83 -9.75 0.62
CA PRO A 83 8.94 -11.13 1.07
C PRO A 83 9.78 -11.31 2.35
N GLU A 84 10.79 -10.46 2.55
CA GLU A 84 11.63 -10.52 3.74
C GLU A 84 10.91 -10.01 4.99
N ALA A 85 9.80 -9.29 4.85
CA ALA A 85 9.06 -8.73 5.97
C ALA A 85 7.76 -9.49 6.26
N GLN A 86 7.49 -10.57 5.56
CA GLN A 86 6.29 -11.36 5.78
C GLN A 86 6.35 -12.08 7.12
N GLY A 87 5.18 -12.43 7.65
CA GLY A 87 5.09 -13.13 8.92
C GLY A 87 5.09 -12.23 10.14
N GLN A 88 5.04 -10.91 9.96
CA GLN A 88 5.05 -9.93 11.06
C GLN A 88 3.71 -9.22 11.24
N GLY A 89 2.66 -9.66 10.54
CA GLY A 89 1.36 -8.99 10.59
C GLY A 89 1.33 -7.66 9.87
N LEU A 90 2.29 -7.42 8.98
CA LEU A 90 2.41 -6.13 8.31
C LEU A 90 1.24 -5.84 7.39
N GLY A 91 0.70 -6.85 6.70
CA GLY A 91 -0.46 -6.65 5.83
C GLY A 91 -1.64 -6.05 6.56
N LYS A 92 -1.95 -6.57 7.75
CA LYS A 92 -3.05 -6.04 8.58
C LYS A 92 -2.73 -4.63 9.05
N GLN A 93 -1.50 -4.38 9.45
CA GLN A 93 -1.07 -3.05 9.89
C GLN A 93 -1.22 -2.02 8.77
N LEU A 94 -0.87 -2.41 7.54
CA LEU A 94 -0.99 -1.54 6.37
C LEU A 94 -2.45 -1.21 6.08
N VAL A 95 -3.34 -2.20 6.11
CA VAL A 95 -4.77 -1.96 5.85
C VAL A 95 -5.36 -1.05 6.94
N ARG A 96 -5.00 -1.25 8.19
CA ARG A 96 -5.45 -0.36 9.26
C ARG A 96 -4.97 1.06 9.05
N ALA A 97 -3.70 1.23 8.67
CA ALA A 97 -3.15 2.55 8.39
C ALA A 97 -3.84 3.19 7.19
N PHE A 98 -4.18 2.39 6.18
CA PHE A 98 -4.92 2.86 5.00
C PHE A 98 -6.29 3.42 5.39
N LEU A 99 -7.03 2.70 6.25
CA LEU A 99 -8.33 3.16 6.71
C LEU A 99 -8.22 4.38 7.63
N ASP A 100 -7.05 4.62 8.20
CA ASP A 100 -6.80 5.76 9.07
C ASP A 100 -6.23 6.98 8.31
N THR A 101 -6.04 6.88 6.99
CA THR A 101 -5.65 8.03 6.18
C THR A 101 -6.79 9.04 6.11
N PRO A 102 -6.51 10.28 5.71
CA PRO A 102 -7.60 11.26 5.55
C PRO A 102 -8.72 10.75 4.65
N GLY A 103 -8.38 10.10 3.54
CA GLY A 103 -9.38 9.51 2.66
C GLY A 103 -10.12 8.36 3.29
N GLY A 104 -9.41 7.49 4.02
CA GLY A 104 -10.03 6.37 4.71
C GLY A 104 -11.01 6.80 5.79
N ARG A 105 -10.67 7.85 6.54
CA ARG A 105 -11.54 8.38 7.59
C ARG A 105 -12.82 9.01 7.05
N ARG A 106 -12.76 9.56 5.84
CA ARG A 106 -13.93 10.17 5.20
C ARG A 106 -14.85 9.13 4.57
N ALA A 107 -14.32 7.94 4.29
CA ALA A 107 -15.04 6.95 3.50
C ALA A 107 -16.11 6.26 4.32
N GLU A 108 -17.24 5.97 3.69
CA GLU A 108 -18.34 5.19 4.26
C GLU A 108 -18.29 3.74 3.77
N ALA A 109 -17.56 3.48 2.69
CA ALA A 109 -17.46 2.16 2.09
C ALA A 109 -16.06 1.90 1.58
N LEU A 110 -15.59 0.67 1.74
CA LEU A 110 -14.32 0.20 1.21
C LEU A 110 -14.58 -0.69 0.00
N GLU A 111 -13.94 -0.37 -1.12
CA GLU A 111 -14.00 -1.18 -2.34
C GLU A 111 -12.62 -1.76 -2.62
N THR A 112 -12.59 -2.94 -3.17
CA THR A 112 -11.33 -3.55 -3.60
C THR A 112 -11.60 -4.51 -4.74
N THR A 113 -10.58 -4.74 -5.56
CA THR A 113 -10.63 -5.77 -6.60
C THR A 113 -9.94 -7.02 -6.08
N ILE A 114 -10.58 -8.15 -6.30
CA ILE A 114 -10.05 -9.43 -5.87
C ILE A 114 -9.83 -10.28 -7.12
N SER A 115 -8.59 -10.74 -7.32
CA SER A 115 -8.29 -11.68 -8.40
C SER A 115 -7.87 -13.01 -7.80
N PRO A 116 -8.04 -14.12 -8.54
CA PRO A 116 -7.60 -15.42 -8.04
C PRO A 116 -6.11 -15.46 -7.70
N SER A 117 -5.28 -14.68 -8.41
CA SER A 117 -3.86 -14.64 -8.15
C SER A 117 -3.50 -13.94 -6.84
N ASN A 118 -4.43 -13.19 -6.27
CA ASN A 118 -4.21 -12.46 -5.01
C ASN A 118 -4.98 -13.07 -3.84
N ALA A 119 -5.47 -14.28 -4.00
CA ALA A 119 -6.28 -14.92 -2.96
C ALA A 119 -5.55 -15.01 -1.61
N ALA A 120 -4.26 -15.26 -1.63
CA ALA A 120 -3.47 -15.38 -0.41
C ALA A 120 -3.42 -14.08 0.39
N SER A 121 -3.47 -12.92 -0.26
CA SER A 121 -3.40 -11.64 0.43
C SER A 121 -4.71 -11.26 1.10
N GLN A 122 -5.77 -12.02 0.85
CA GLN A 122 -7.08 -11.78 1.45
C GLN A 122 -7.28 -12.55 2.75
N ALA A 123 -6.47 -13.54 2.95
CA ALA A 123 -6.51 -14.31 4.19
C ALA A 123 -5.88 -13.53 5.33
#